data_438a6a9bc7582c0a2edd2ae85f4b9950
#
_entry.id   438a6a9bc7582c0a2edd2ae85f4b9950
#
_cell.length_a   1.000
_cell.length_b   1.000
_cell.length_c   1.000
_cell.angle_alpha   90.00
_cell.angle_beta   90.00
_cell.angle_gamma   90.00
#
_symmetry.space_group_name_H-M   'P 1'
#
loop_
_entity.id
_entity.type
_entity.pdbx_description
1 polymer ?
#
loop_
_entity_poly.entity_id
_entity_poly.type
_entity_poly.pdbx_seq_one_letter_code
_entity_poly.pdbx_strand_id
1 'polypeptide(L)'
;MLCLFWSLGFLLTTAIGDDKNDHPATVLKFESFDKDPGWDAFNNRVIPKKLATVTQDFGYSATNHAGKAKGEIGGRVTRAGKPAYYADRIAPKTLNDKLSASGSFALTKTGSGAAVFFGWFNADQPDGGGRPMNSLGLHLHGERDGAGLAVRMIGATNRSCGTFVTPFVPGKFRPVPLRTDGTRYRWTLNYDPQANEGNGRIEMTFVSDSDKPEPLAAKNLPADLPPNHREEALRRFPNTTRFVVDVPAEFRSAGATFNRFGLMNMTKAGGPMTVFFADLQYDSKSQDFAADPGWEGSGNRVTYQDRDQAGAHDFGFSATSFAGGRPGEAGGVFWRSGAYGYYADRVGALSMNDRLEASGKVVLKAGAPDSDMFLGWFNSSNTAKPPSDAGNFLGVHVGGPTRVGHYFHPALATAAGTKGKVEGGPLLAPGKIYEWSLVYDPQANGGEGSVTVKLGDESVTLALKKGLKRQGASFDRFGMFTSDIGGQIVRIYFDDLRYTARSSR
;
A
#
# COMPACT_ATOMS: atom_id res chain seq x y z
N MET A 1 49.10 42.67 56.30
CA MET A 1 50.20 41.71 56.64
C MET A 1 49.82 40.36 56.12
N LEU A 2 50.51 39.95 55.06
CA LEU A 2 50.27 38.73 54.28
C LEU A 2 50.68 37.47 55.05
N CYS A 3 49.91 36.39 54.95
CA CYS A 3 50.42 35.03 55.13
C CYS A 3 49.78 34.12 54.11
N LEU A 4 50.58 33.72 53.11
CA LEU A 4 50.34 32.62 52.15
C LEU A 4 50.51 31.29 52.90
N PHE A 5 49.53 30.36 52.67
CA PHE A 5 49.74 28.92 52.88
C PHE A 5 49.60 28.18 51.53
N TRP A 6 50.69 27.56 51.10
CA TRP A 6 50.77 26.59 50.04
C TRP A 6 50.39 25.22 50.61
N SER A 7 49.38 24.54 50.00
CA SER A 7 49.17 23.11 50.22
C SER A 7 49.44 22.37 48.92
N LEU A 8 50.43 21.50 48.93
CA LEU A 8 50.81 20.56 47.91
C LEU A 8 49.75 19.43 47.89
N GLY A 9 48.91 19.34 46.84
CA GLY A 9 48.03 18.22 46.60
C GLY A 9 48.75 17.22 45.68
N PHE A 10 48.98 16.01 46.19
CA PHE A 10 49.41 14.85 45.39
C PHE A 10 48.30 14.40 44.45
N LEU A 11 48.50 14.52 43.13
CA LEU A 11 47.67 13.86 42.13
C LEU A 11 48.13 12.40 42.04
N LEU A 12 47.27 11.45 42.49
CA LEU A 12 47.36 10.06 42.08
C LEU A 12 46.72 9.95 40.71
N THR A 13 47.48 9.81 39.65
CA THR A 13 47.03 9.39 38.35
C THR A 13 46.85 7.86 38.38
N THR A 14 45.62 7.40 38.53
CA THR A 14 45.29 6.03 38.13
C THR A 14 45.19 5.97 36.63
N ALA A 15 46.15 5.30 36.00
CA ALA A 15 46.07 4.94 34.60
C ALA A 15 44.93 3.96 34.43
N ILE A 16 43.79 4.44 33.96
CA ILE A 16 42.72 3.60 33.36
C ILE A 16 43.22 3.20 32.01
N GLY A 17 43.42 1.89 31.80
CA GLY A 17 43.82 1.34 30.51
C GLY A 17 42.87 1.78 29.40
N ASP A 18 43.41 2.49 28.44
CA ASP A 18 42.76 2.84 27.18
C ASP A 18 42.60 1.56 26.36
N ASP A 19 41.42 0.98 26.43
CA ASP A 19 41.00 -0.04 25.47
C ASP A 19 40.81 0.69 24.13
N LYS A 20 41.89 0.78 23.35
CA LYS A 20 41.90 1.37 22.02
C LYS A 20 41.05 0.51 21.10
N ASN A 21 39.73 0.73 21.12
CA ASN A 21 38.88 0.39 20.00
C ASN A 21 39.28 1.31 18.82
N ASP A 22 40.05 0.78 17.90
CA ASP A 22 40.66 1.47 16.74
C ASP A 22 39.62 1.81 15.64
N HIS A 23 38.32 1.94 16.02
CA HIS A 23 37.25 2.32 15.12
C HIS A 23 37.15 3.85 15.04
N PRO A 24 37.13 4.43 13.81
CA PRO A 24 36.89 5.87 13.63
C PRO A 24 35.59 6.29 14.35
N ALA A 25 35.58 7.53 14.86
CA ALA A 25 34.39 8.09 15.49
C ALA A 25 33.17 8.07 14.56
N THR A 26 31.98 7.97 15.10
CA THR A 26 30.74 8.13 14.35
C THR A 26 30.43 9.61 14.16
N VAL A 27 29.87 9.95 12.98
CA VAL A 27 29.40 11.29 12.63
C VAL A 27 28.02 11.21 12.04
N LEU A 28 27.26 12.30 12.08
CA LEU A 28 26.01 12.43 11.33
C LEU A 28 26.30 13.03 9.95
N LYS A 29 26.10 12.25 8.90
CA LYS A 29 26.08 12.75 7.52
C LYS A 29 24.73 13.39 7.24
N PHE A 30 24.70 14.34 6.30
CA PHE A 30 23.50 14.99 5.80
C PHE A 30 23.48 14.92 4.28
N GLU A 31 22.33 14.54 3.72
CA GLU A 31 22.09 14.48 2.28
C GLU A 31 20.78 15.17 1.94
N SER A 32 20.86 16.29 1.21
CA SER A 32 19.71 17.08 0.75
C SER A 32 19.20 16.69 -0.62
N PHE A 33 19.92 15.85 -1.34
CA PHE A 33 19.62 15.45 -2.71
C PHE A 33 19.45 16.60 -3.71
N ASP A 34 19.95 17.81 -3.42
CA ASP A 34 19.92 18.93 -4.39
C ASP A 34 20.57 18.55 -5.74
N LYS A 35 21.41 17.53 -5.71
CA LYS A 35 21.98 16.84 -6.88
C LYS A 35 22.15 15.35 -6.58
N ASP A 36 22.28 14.54 -7.64
CA ASP A 36 22.56 13.11 -7.46
C ASP A 36 23.87 12.93 -6.65
N PRO A 37 23.80 12.33 -5.45
CA PRO A 37 24.98 12.12 -4.61
C PRO A 37 25.86 10.98 -5.12
N GLY A 38 25.46 10.25 -6.15
CA GLY A 38 26.19 9.11 -6.69
C GLY A 38 26.27 7.92 -5.74
N TRP A 39 25.23 7.66 -4.98
CA TRP A 39 25.16 6.50 -4.10
C TRP A 39 25.27 5.18 -4.87
N ASP A 40 25.78 4.14 -4.24
CA ASP A 40 25.85 2.81 -4.83
C ASP A 40 24.46 2.29 -5.19
N ALA A 41 24.35 1.73 -6.39
CA ALA A 41 23.12 1.23 -6.96
C ALA A 41 23.27 -0.23 -7.38
N PHE A 42 22.27 -1.05 -7.04
CA PHE A 42 22.21 -2.46 -7.45
C PHE A 42 20.76 -2.82 -7.79
N ASN A 43 20.49 -3.23 -9.02
CA ASN A 43 19.17 -3.61 -9.51
C ASN A 43 18.02 -2.63 -9.17
N ASN A 44 18.31 -1.42 -8.76
CA ASN A 44 17.31 -0.43 -8.34
C ASN A 44 16.52 0.18 -9.52
N ARG A 45 17.04 0.05 -10.75
CA ARG A 45 16.39 0.48 -12.00
C ARG A 45 16.37 -0.66 -12.99
N VAL A 46 15.41 -1.56 -12.84
CA VAL A 46 15.19 -2.69 -13.74
C VAL A 46 14.07 -2.32 -14.69
N ILE A 47 14.42 -1.98 -15.92
CA ILE A 47 13.44 -1.67 -16.97
C ILE A 47 13.11 -2.96 -17.73
N PRO A 48 11.84 -3.38 -17.84
CA PRO A 48 11.45 -4.52 -18.65
C PRO A 48 11.90 -4.35 -20.11
N LYS A 49 12.48 -5.39 -20.69
CA LYS A 49 12.90 -5.36 -22.10
C LYS A 49 11.73 -5.13 -23.07
N LYS A 50 10.52 -5.52 -22.67
CA LYS A 50 9.29 -5.33 -23.43
C LYS A 50 8.22 -4.74 -22.52
N LEU A 51 7.80 -3.53 -22.80
CA LEU A 51 6.71 -2.88 -22.08
C LEU A 51 5.36 -3.44 -22.54
N ALA A 52 4.44 -3.60 -21.60
CA ALA A 52 3.06 -3.97 -21.92
C ALA A 52 2.33 -2.80 -22.59
N THR A 53 1.63 -3.09 -23.67
CA THR A 53 0.72 -2.11 -24.27
C THR A 53 -0.61 -2.16 -23.53
N VAL A 54 -0.99 -1.04 -22.94
CA VAL A 54 -2.26 -0.84 -22.26
C VAL A 54 -3.20 -0.07 -23.18
N THR A 55 -4.42 -0.59 -23.36
CA THR A 55 -5.50 0.12 -24.04
C THR A 55 -6.65 0.29 -23.05
N GLN A 56 -7.00 1.53 -22.76
CA GLN A 56 -8.24 1.93 -22.11
C GLN A 56 -9.19 2.37 -23.22
N ASP A 57 -10.39 1.79 -23.26
CA ASP A 57 -11.43 2.16 -24.21
C ASP A 57 -12.80 1.96 -23.55
N PHE A 58 -13.16 2.90 -22.67
CA PHE A 58 -14.42 2.89 -21.95
C PHE A 58 -14.98 4.30 -21.75
N GLY A 59 -16.25 4.37 -21.51
CA GLY A 59 -17.02 5.60 -21.35
C GLY A 59 -18.45 5.37 -21.79
N TYR A 60 -19.12 6.38 -22.34
CA TYR A 60 -20.43 6.18 -22.91
C TYR A 60 -20.38 5.27 -24.14
N SER A 61 -21.37 4.38 -24.24
CA SER A 61 -21.57 3.45 -25.36
C SER A 61 -23.07 3.38 -25.72
N ALA A 62 -23.39 3.37 -27.01
CA ALA A 62 -24.76 3.19 -27.51
C ALA A 62 -25.22 1.73 -27.52
N THR A 63 -24.52 0.82 -26.85
CA THR A 63 -24.86 -0.60 -26.70
C THR A 63 -25.92 -0.82 -25.61
N ASN A 64 -26.32 -2.08 -25.35
CA ASN A 64 -27.35 -2.44 -24.37
C ASN A 64 -27.04 -3.78 -23.68
N HIS A 65 -25.78 -3.99 -23.30
CA HIS A 65 -25.37 -5.22 -22.60
C HIS A 65 -25.93 -5.27 -21.17
N ALA A 66 -25.85 -4.15 -20.45
CA ALA A 66 -26.27 -4.07 -19.04
C ALA A 66 -27.73 -3.60 -18.87
N GLY A 67 -28.22 -2.74 -19.74
CA GLY A 67 -29.56 -2.18 -19.71
C GLY A 67 -30.55 -2.90 -20.63
N LYS A 68 -31.85 -2.53 -20.54
CA LYS A 68 -32.88 -2.97 -21.48
C LYS A 68 -32.94 -2.10 -22.75
N ALA A 69 -32.66 -0.82 -22.59
CA ALA A 69 -32.58 0.16 -23.67
C ALA A 69 -31.13 0.36 -24.13
N LYS A 70 -30.95 0.99 -25.28
CA LYS A 70 -29.64 1.45 -25.76
C LYS A 70 -29.16 2.59 -24.89
N GLY A 71 -27.86 2.60 -24.61
CA GLY A 71 -27.16 3.57 -23.80
C GLY A 71 -26.72 2.99 -22.47
N GLU A 72 -25.43 3.00 -22.28
CA GLU A 72 -24.78 2.49 -21.08
C GLU A 72 -23.38 3.09 -20.95
N ILE A 73 -22.74 2.95 -19.80
CA ILE A 73 -21.32 3.28 -19.66
C ILE A 73 -20.50 2.01 -19.47
N GLY A 74 -19.33 1.96 -20.06
CA GLY A 74 -18.46 0.81 -19.98
C GLY A 74 -17.55 0.68 -21.16
N GLY A 75 -17.08 -0.54 -21.40
CA GLY A 75 -16.12 -0.87 -22.42
C GLY A 75 -14.93 -1.63 -21.86
N ARG A 76 -13.81 -1.54 -22.55
CA ARG A 76 -12.57 -2.20 -22.18
C ARG A 76 -11.83 -1.38 -21.12
N VAL A 77 -11.78 -1.87 -19.90
CA VAL A 77 -11.02 -1.34 -18.78
C VAL A 77 -9.82 -2.24 -18.54
N THR A 78 -8.62 -1.70 -18.68
CA THR A 78 -7.37 -2.45 -18.44
C THR A 78 -6.78 -2.03 -17.10
N ARG A 79 -6.44 -3.01 -16.28
CA ARG A 79 -5.70 -2.78 -15.06
C ARG A 79 -4.26 -2.37 -15.40
N ALA A 80 -3.82 -1.19 -14.93
CA ALA A 80 -2.57 -0.57 -15.36
C ALA A 80 -2.04 0.42 -14.30
N GLY A 81 -0.78 0.81 -14.38
CA GLY A 81 -0.15 1.71 -13.41
C GLY A 81 -0.70 3.14 -13.41
N LYS A 82 -1.34 3.58 -14.50
CA LYS A 82 -1.94 4.92 -14.59
C LYS A 82 -3.43 4.86 -14.29
N PRO A 83 -3.96 5.77 -13.44
CA PRO A 83 -5.40 5.88 -13.22
C PRO A 83 -6.11 6.34 -14.48
N ALA A 84 -7.30 5.77 -14.72
CA ALA A 84 -8.20 6.13 -15.80
C ALA A 84 -9.64 5.99 -15.33
N TYR A 85 -10.49 6.99 -15.60
CA TYR A 85 -11.88 6.96 -15.17
C TYR A 85 -12.82 7.63 -16.18
N TYR A 86 -14.13 7.29 -16.09
CA TYR A 86 -15.25 7.99 -16.68
C TYR A 86 -16.34 8.12 -15.62
N ALA A 87 -16.63 9.35 -15.17
CA ALA A 87 -17.41 9.56 -13.97
C ALA A 87 -18.16 10.91 -13.94
N ASP A 88 -19.33 10.91 -13.29
CA ASP A 88 -20.06 12.13 -12.96
C ASP A 88 -19.32 12.90 -11.84
N ARG A 89 -19.28 14.22 -11.98
CA ARG A 89 -18.83 15.12 -10.93
C ARG A 89 -19.96 15.34 -9.93
N ILE A 90 -19.77 14.91 -8.70
CA ILE A 90 -20.75 15.09 -7.62
C ILE A 90 -20.30 16.18 -6.65
N ALA A 91 -21.25 16.71 -5.87
CA ALA A 91 -20.90 17.52 -4.71
C ALA A 91 -20.02 16.70 -3.75
N PRO A 92 -18.98 17.30 -3.14
CA PRO A 92 -18.10 16.60 -2.21
C PRO A 92 -18.89 15.89 -1.11
N LYS A 93 -18.60 14.62 -0.89
CA LYS A 93 -19.17 13.76 0.13
C LYS A 93 -18.09 13.23 1.06
N THR A 94 -18.48 12.86 2.24
CA THR A 94 -17.63 12.26 3.28
C THR A 94 -18.31 11.04 3.89
N LEU A 95 -17.68 10.40 4.87
CA LEU A 95 -18.32 9.33 5.65
C LEU A 95 -19.44 9.85 6.57
N ASN A 96 -19.68 11.16 6.68
CA ASN A 96 -20.83 11.73 7.39
C ASN A 96 -22.12 11.75 6.54
N ASP A 97 -21.98 11.57 5.23
CA ASP A 97 -23.10 11.59 4.30
C ASP A 97 -23.69 10.19 4.10
N LYS A 98 -25.01 10.09 3.97
CA LYS A 98 -25.65 8.90 3.44
C LYS A 98 -25.35 8.81 1.95
N LEU A 99 -24.97 7.62 1.50
CA LEU A 99 -24.70 7.33 0.10
C LEU A 99 -25.63 6.20 -0.35
N SER A 100 -26.26 6.36 -1.49
CA SER A 100 -27.17 5.37 -2.06
C SER A 100 -26.98 5.30 -3.57
N ALA A 101 -26.79 4.09 -4.09
CA ALA A 101 -26.77 3.83 -5.52
C ALA A 101 -27.40 2.49 -5.86
N SER A 102 -27.91 2.40 -7.08
CA SER A 102 -28.38 1.15 -7.68
C SER A 102 -28.18 1.16 -9.17
N GLY A 103 -28.26 -0.01 -9.80
CA GLY A 103 -28.16 -0.15 -11.23
C GLY A 103 -28.05 -1.59 -11.66
N SER A 104 -27.71 -1.76 -12.92
CA SER A 104 -27.39 -3.05 -13.52
C SER A 104 -25.98 -3.04 -14.10
N PHE A 105 -25.37 -4.22 -14.24
CA PHE A 105 -24.16 -4.39 -15.00
C PHE A 105 -24.13 -5.74 -15.73
N ALA A 106 -23.32 -5.81 -16.78
CA ALA A 106 -23.02 -7.04 -17.49
C ALA A 106 -21.53 -7.11 -17.84
N LEU A 107 -20.99 -8.33 -17.78
CA LEU A 107 -19.65 -8.67 -18.23
C LEU A 107 -19.72 -9.31 -19.59
N THR A 108 -18.95 -8.85 -20.57
CA THR A 108 -18.86 -9.48 -21.88
C THR A 108 -17.52 -10.15 -22.11
N LYS A 109 -16.48 -9.73 -21.37
CA LYS A 109 -15.15 -10.34 -21.42
C LYS A 109 -14.38 -10.08 -20.14
N THR A 110 -13.63 -11.07 -19.68
CA THR A 110 -12.68 -10.90 -18.58
C THR A 110 -11.40 -11.68 -18.85
N GLY A 111 -10.32 -11.25 -18.22
CA GLY A 111 -9.03 -11.94 -18.24
C GLY A 111 -8.47 -12.11 -16.82
N SER A 112 -7.59 -13.06 -16.66
CA SER A 112 -6.88 -13.25 -15.40
C SER A 112 -6.14 -11.97 -15.00
N GLY A 113 -6.25 -11.59 -13.72
CA GLY A 113 -5.65 -10.38 -13.18
C GLY A 113 -6.32 -9.07 -13.63
N ALA A 114 -7.43 -9.09 -14.35
CA ALA A 114 -8.23 -7.90 -14.62
C ALA A 114 -8.89 -7.40 -13.33
N ALA A 115 -9.14 -6.10 -13.24
CA ALA A 115 -9.94 -5.55 -12.15
C ALA A 115 -10.48 -4.16 -12.49
N VAL A 116 -11.68 -3.88 -12.00
CA VAL A 116 -12.42 -2.64 -12.23
C VAL A 116 -13.08 -2.20 -10.94
N PHE A 117 -13.15 -0.90 -10.74
CA PHE A 117 -13.92 -0.26 -9.67
C PHE A 117 -15.10 0.51 -10.27
N PHE A 118 -16.26 0.46 -9.60
CA PHE A 118 -17.43 1.27 -9.91
C PHE A 118 -18.09 1.78 -8.63
N GLY A 119 -18.28 3.10 -8.49
CA GLY A 119 -18.88 3.73 -7.32
C GLY A 119 -18.40 5.15 -7.06
N TRP A 120 -18.44 5.58 -5.79
CA TRP A 120 -17.92 6.86 -5.35
C TRP A 120 -16.42 6.81 -5.14
N PHE A 121 -15.70 7.84 -5.60
CA PHE A 121 -14.25 7.97 -5.38
C PHE A 121 -13.80 9.44 -5.38
N ASN A 122 -12.56 9.68 -4.99
CA ASN A 122 -11.93 10.98 -5.05
C ASN A 122 -10.97 11.03 -6.25
N ALA A 123 -11.28 11.87 -7.25
CA ALA A 123 -10.46 12.01 -8.45
C ALA A 123 -9.18 12.83 -8.23
N ASP A 124 -9.06 13.58 -7.14
CA ASP A 124 -7.85 14.34 -6.79
C ASP A 124 -6.75 13.41 -6.23
N GLN A 125 -7.15 12.22 -5.77
CA GLN A 125 -6.27 11.18 -5.24
C GLN A 125 -6.66 9.79 -5.82
N PRO A 126 -6.62 9.61 -7.13
CA PRO A 126 -7.14 8.40 -7.76
C PRO A 126 -6.24 7.17 -7.60
N ASP A 127 -4.96 7.36 -7.25
CA ASP A 127 -3.98 6.28 -7.16
C ASP A 127 -3.66 5.94 -5.72
N GLY A 128 -4.27 4.86 -5.22
CA GLY A 128 -3.94 4.25 -3.93
C GLY A 128 -2.92 3.11 -4.03
N GLY A 129 -2.23 2.97 -5.18
CA GLY A 129 -1.27 1.89 -5.40
C GLY A 129 -1.94 0.53 -5.65
N GLY A 130 -2.93 0.49 -6.52
CA GLY A 130 -3.60 -0.74 -6.94
C GLY A 130 -5.12 -0.72 -6.81
N ARG A 131 -5.67 0.25 -6.12
CA ARG A 131 -7.11 0.49 -5.95
C ARG A 131 -7.35 1.98 -5.68
N PRO A 132 -8.52 2.53 -6.07
CA PRO A 132 -8.80 3.93 -5.79
C PRO A 132 -8.88 4.16 -4.29
N MET A 133 -8.11 5.10 -3.79
CA MET A 133 -8.17 5.58 -2.42
C MET A 133 -9.38 6.51 -2.26
N ASN A 134 -9.90 6.68 -1.04
CA ASN A 134 -11.12 7.43 -0.82
C ASN A 134 -12.25 6.97 -1.75
N SER A 135 -12.64 5.70 -1.63
CA SER A 135 -13.64 5.10 -2.49
C SER A 135 -14.61 4.18 -1.75
N LEU A 136 -15.84 4.10 -2.25
CA LEU A 136 -16.85 3.13 -1.86
C LEU A 136 -17.55 2.61 -3.11
N GLY A 137 -17.52 1.31 -3.33
CA GLY A 137 -18.18 0.75 -4.51
C GLY A 137 -17.94 -0.73 -4.73
N LEU A 138 -18.30 -1.12 -5.94
CA LEU A 138 -18.14 -2.45 -6.49
C LEU A 138 -16.72 -2.65 -6.99
N HIS A 139 -16.09 -3.74 -6.58
CA HIS A 139 -14.80 -4.18 -7.08
C HIS A 139 -14.98 -5.49 -7.84
N LEU A 140 -14.82 -5.45 -9.14
CA LEU A 140 -14.81 -6.62 -10.01
C LEU A 140 -13.38 -7.09 -10.21
N HIS A 141 -13.13 -8.37 -9.94
CA HIS A 141 -11.81 -8.98 -10.06
C HIS A 141 -11.86 -10.12 -11.08
N GLY A 142 -11.10 -10.01 -12.15
CA GLY A 142 -11.03 -11.02 -13.21
C GLY A 142 -10.33 -12.29 -12.73
N GLU A 143 -11.02 -13.41 -12.89
CA GLU A 143 -10.55 -14.77 -12.70
C GLU A 143 -10.37 -15.46 -14.05
N ARG A 144 -9.87 -16.69 -14.06
CA ARG A 144 -9.66 -17.43 -15.31
C ARG A 144 -10.94 -17.58 -16.12
N ASP A 145 -12.08 -17.82 -15.46
CA ASP A 145 -13.34 -18.23 -16.07
C ASP A 145 -14.48 -17.24 -15.79
N GLY A 146 -14.18 -15.98 -15.48
CA GLY A 146 -15.16 -14.97 -15.14
C GLY A 146 -14.60 -13.91 -14.21
N ALA A 147 -15.42 -13.29 -13.37
CA ALA A 147 -15.01 -12.30 -12.39
C ALA A 147 -15.64 -12.54 -11.03
N GLY A 148 -14.91 -12.26 -9.97
CA GLY A 148 -15.45 -12.13 -8.62
C GLY A 148 -15.94 -10.71 -8.37
N LEU A 149 -16.94 -10.56 -7.49
CA LEU A 149 -17.46 -9.28 -7.03
C LEU A 149 -17.22 -9.11 -5.54
N ALA A 150 -16.75 -7.95 -5.15
CA ALA A 150 -16.68 -7.50 -3.77
C ALA A 150 -17.28 -6.09 -3.65
N VAL A 151 -17.84 -5.76 -2.48
CA VAL A 151 -18.10 -4.39 -2.07
C VAL A 151 -16.97 -3.96 -1.14
N ARG A 152 -16.38 -2.80 -1.39
CA ARG A 152 -15.27 -2.28 -0.59
C ARG A 152 -15.36 -0.78 -0.40
N MET A 153 -14.91 -0.36 0.78
CA MET A 153 -14.62 1.03 1.10
C MET A 153 -13.13 1.16 1.41
N ILE A 154 -12.49 2.15 0.83
CA ILE A 154 -11.07 2.47 1.01
C ILE A 154 -10.99 3.90 1.55
N GLY A 155 -10.36 4.06 2.71
CA GLY A 155 -10.25 5.35 3.40
C GLY A 155 -9.04 6.18 2.96
N ALA A 156 -8.93 7.36 3.57
CA ALA A 156 -7.87 8.33 3.29
C ALA A 156 -6.45 7.83 3.65
N THR A 157 -6.32 6.82 4.52
CA THR A 157 -5.05 6.18 4.88
C THR A 157 -4.81 4.87 4.12
N ASN A 158 -5.56 4.61 3.04
CA ASN A 158 -5.57 3.34 2.31
C ASN A 158 -6.06 2.13 3.14
N ARG A 159 -6.54 2.34 4.35
CA ARG A 159 -7.25 1.33 5.14
C ARG A 159 -8.53 0.91 4.41
N SER A 160 -8.91 -0.34 4.50
CA SER A 160 -10.10 -0.81 3.80
C SER A 160 -10.98 -1.71 4.65
N CYS A 161 -12.30 -1.62 4.43
CA CYS A 161 -13.28 -2.58 4.88
C CYS A 161 -14.15 -3.03 3.71
N GLY A 162 -14.85 -4.14 3.87
CA GLY A 162 -15.73 -4.69 2.82
C GLY A 162 -15.81 -6.21 2.86
N THR A 163 -16.60 -6.76 1.95
CA THR A 163 -16.81 -8.21 1.84
C THR A 163 -16.86 -8.65 0.38
N PHE A 164 -16.58 -9.92 0.14
CA PHE A 164 -16.87 -10.54 -1.14
C PHE A 164 -18.39 -10.79 -1.24
N VAL A 165 -18.95 -10.49 -2.41
CA VAL A 165 -20.34 -10.72 -2.77
C VAL A 165 -20.49 -12.08 -3.48
N THR A 166 -19.52 -12.43 -4.34
CA THR A 166 -19.44 -13.78 -4.91
C THR A 166 -18.77 -14.74 -3.93
N PRO A 167 -19.36 -15.94 -3.69
CA PRO A 167 -18.77 -16.92 -2.78
C PRO A 167 -17.47 -17.46 -3.34
N PHE A 168 -16.68 -18.09 -2.47
CA PHE A 168 -15.48 -18.79 -2.89
C PHE A 168 -15.79 -20.19 -3.40
N VAL A 169 -15.04 -20.64 -4.40
CA VAL A 169 -15.03 -22.03 -4.84
C VAL A 169 -14.56 -22.90 -3.66
N PRO A 170 -15.26 -23.96 -3.32
CA PRO A 170 -14.89 -24.83 -2.21
C PRO A 170 -13.43 -25.29 -2.27
N GLY A 171 -12.72 -25.17 -1.13
CA GLY A 171 -11.31 -25.56 -1.02
C GLY A 171 -10.34 -24.72 -1.81
N LYS A 172 -10.77 -23.60 -2.43
CA LYS A 172 -9.92 -22.70 -3.22
C LYS A 172 -10.14 -21.25 -2.78
N PHE A 173 -9.07 -20.50 -2.65
CA PHE A 173 -9.13 -19.06 -2.35
C PHE A 173 -9.39 -18.26 -3.64
N ARG A 174 -10.50 -18.58 -4.30
CA ARG A 174 -10.99 -17.83 -5.48
C ARG A 174 -12.52 -17.74 -5.47
N PRO A 175 -13.10 -16.60 -5.90
CA PRO A 175 -14.54 -16.46 -5.98
C PRO A 175 -15.14 -17.35 -7.07
N VAL A 176 -16.40 -17.71 -6.90
CA VAL A 176 -17.21 -18.28 -7.99
C VAL A 176 -17.39 -17.21 -9.05
N PRO A 177 -17.03 -17.47 -10.31
CA PRO A 177 -17.00 -16.42 -11.31
C PRO A 177 -18.41 -15.99 -11.74
N LEU A 178 -18.59 -14.67 -11.85
CA LEU A 178 -19.70 -14.08 -12.59
C LEU A 178 -19.61 -14.46 -14.07
N ARG A 179 -20.74 -14.59 -14.72
CA ARG A 179 -20.83 -15.01 -16.13
C ARG A 179 -20.45 -13.86 -17.05
N THR A 180 -19.91 -14.22 -18.21
CA THR A 180 -19.56 -13.30 -19.32
C THR A 180 -20.38 -13.55 -20.57
N ASP A 181 -21.53 -14.23 -20.44
CA ASP A 181 -22.42 -14.66 -21.49
C ASP A 181 -23.58 -13.66 -21.78
N GLY A 182 -23.47 -12.43 -21.27
CA GLY A 182 -24.52 -11.43 -21.36
C GLY A 182 -25.51 -11.43 -20.20
N THR A 183 -25.27 -12.27 -19.19
CA THR A 183 -26.07 -12.23 -17.94
C THR A 183 -26.00 -10.83 -17.34
N ARG A 184 -27.17 -10.27 -17.02
CA ARG A 184 -27.30 -9.00 -16.32
C ARG A 184 -27.37 -9.23 -14.82
N TYR A 185 -26.75 -8.33 -14.08
CA TYR A 185 -26.73 -8.34 -12.63
C TYR A 185 -27.29 -7.01 -12.12
N ARG A 186 -28.31 -7.05 -11.27
CA ARG A 186 -28.85 -5.88 -10.59
C ARG A 186 -28.27 -5.77 -9.20
N TRP A 187 -27.99 -4.56 -8.77
CA TRP A 187 -27.40 -4.28 -7.47
C TRP A 187 -27.97 -3.02 -6.83
N THR A 188 -27.92 -2.98 -5.51
CA THR A 188 -28.08 -1.76 -4.70
C THR A 188 -26.91 -1.65 -3.76
N LEU A 189 -26.50 -0.45 -3.44
CA LEU A 189 -25.41 -0.16 -2.50
C LEU A 189 -25.80 1.05 -1.67
N ASN A 190 -25.88 0.88 -0.35
CA ASN A 190 -26.20 1.93 0.60
C ASN A 190 -25.13 2.01 1.68
N TYR A 191 -24.79 3.22 2.06
CA TYR A 191 -23.99 3.51 3.25
C TYR A 191 -24.80 4.41 4.18
N ASP A 192 -25.02 3.96 5.41
CA ASP A 192 -25.64 4.73 6.48
C ASP A 192 -24.63 5.06 7.57
N PRO A 193 -24.21 6.35 7.69
CA PRO A 193 -23.23 6.79 8.67
C PRO A 193 -23.70 6.68 10.13
N GLN A 194 -25.04 6.61 10.37
CA GLN A 194 -25.59 6.54 11.72
C GLN A 194 -25.74 5.10 12.22
N ALA A 195 -25.70 4.11 11.34
CA ALA A 195 -25.75 2.70 11.72
C ALA A 195 -24.46 2.28 12.46
N ASN A 196 -24.50 1.09 13.11
CA ASN A 196 -23.36 0.53 13.82
C ASN A 196 -22.76 1.54 14.84
N GLU A 197 -23.64 2.05 15.74
CA GLU A 197 -23.27 3.00 16.81
C GLU A 197 -22.55 4.27 16.29
N GLY A 198 -22.93 4.74 15.07
CA GLY A 198 -22.33 5.90 14.42
C GLY A 198 -21.01 5.63 13.69
N ASN A 199 -20.51 4.40 13.68
CA ASN A 199 -19.32 4.04 12.88
C ASN A 199 -19.65 3.86 11.40
N GLY A 200 -20.92 3.60 11.07
CA GLY A 200 -21.41 3.41 9.71
C GLY A 200 -21.59 1.94 9.32
N ARG A 201 -22.46 1.73 8.34
CA ARG A 201 -22.78 0.41 7.79
C ARG A 201 -22.97 0.49 6.29
N ILE A 202 -22.38 -0.46 5.58
CA ILE A 202 -22.58 -0.68 4.15
C ILE A 202 -23.57 -1.81 3.98
N GLU A 203 -24.62 -1.61 3.18
CA GLU A 203 -25.55 -2.67 2.79
C GLU A 203 -25.57 -2.77 1.27
N MET A 204 -25.50 -3.99 0.76
CA MET A 204 -25.55 -4.28 -0.66
C MET A 204 -26.55 -5.40 -0.94
N THR A 205 -27.37 -5.24 -1.98
CA THR A 205 -28.11 -6.34 -2.58
C THR A 205 -27.54 -6.66 -3.96
N PHE A 206 -27.67 -7.91 -4.36
CA PHE A 206 -27.15 -8.39 -5.62
C PHE A 206 -28.00 -9.52 -6.16
N VAL A 207 -28.48 -9.40 -7.40
CA VAL A 207 -29.37 -10.35 -8.06
C VAL A 207 -28.98 -10.54 -9.51
N SER A 208 -29.00 -11.77 -9.97
CA SER A 208 -28.83 -12.10 -11.40
C SER A 208 -30.17 -12.16 -12.09
N ASP A 209 -30.26 -11.66 -13.31
CA ASP A 209 -31.43 -11.82 -14.20
C ASP A 209 -31.39 -13.13 -15.01
N SER A 210 -30.58 -14.11 -14.60
CA SER A 210 -30.45 -15.40 -15.28
C SER A 210 -31.44 -16.40 -14.72
N ASP A 211 -32.11 -17.16 -15.60
CA ASP A 211 -32.95 -18.33 -15.23
C ASP A 211 -32.09 -19.50 -14.70
N LYS A 212 -30.77 -19.44 -14.83
CA LYS A 212 -29.86 -20.44 -14.29
C LYS A 212 -29.74 -20.28 -12.77
N PRO A 213 -29.71 -21.38 -11.99
CA PRO A 213 -29.62 -21.32 -10.53
C PRO A 213 -28.43 -20.44 -10.09
N GLU A 214 -28.69 -19.51 -9.17
CA GLU A 214 -27.64 -18.73 -8.55
C GLU A 214 -26.71 -19.63 -7.73
N PRO A 215 -25.41 -19.62 -7.98
CA PRO A 215 -24.47 -20.38 -7.17
C PRO A 215 -24.31 -19.85 -5.74
N LEU A 216 -25.02 -18.77 -5.39
CA LEU A 216 -24.77 -17.90 -4.25
C LEU A 216 -25.63 -18.15 -3.02
N ALA A 217 -26.56 -19.10 -3.06
CA ALA A 217 -27.40 -19.38 -1.90
C ALA A 217 -26.62 -20.17 -0.84
N ALA A 218 -26.81 -19.81 0.45
CA ALA A 218 -26.30 -20.63 1.56
C ALA A 218 -26.73 -22.11 1.46
N LYS A 219 -27.92 -22.38 0.87
CA LYS A 219 -28.41 -23.72 0.52
C LYS A 219 -27.54 -24.43 -0.54
N ASN A 220 -26.74 -23.71 -1.31
CA ASN A 220 -25.88 -24.25 -2.37
C ASN A 220 -24.42 -24.38 -1.91
N LEU A 221 -24.12 -24.09 -0.63
CA LEU A 221 -22.77 -24.39 -0.10
C LEU A 221 -22.57 -25.91 -0.14
N PRO A 222 -21.47 -26.40 -0.70
CA PRO A 222 -21.15 -27.80 -0.74
C PRO A 222 -21.19 -28.43 0.65
N ALA A 223 -21.76 -29.63 0.75
CA ALA A 223 -21.89 -30.35 2.02
C ALA A 223 -20.53 -30.72 2.63
N ASP A 224 -19.53 -30.88 1.79
CA ASP A 224 -18.15 -31.25 2.11
C ASP A 224 -17.23 -30.07 2.43
N LEU A 225 -17.80 -28.83 2.49
CA LEU A 225 -17.02 -27.66 2.86
C LEU A 225 -16.49 -27.82 4.30
N PRO A 226 -15.18 -27.64 4.55
CA PRO A 226 -14.62 -27.72 5.89
C PRO A 226 -15.38 -26.83 6.87
N PRO A 227 -15.63 -27.29 8.13
CA PRO A 227 -16.48 -26.60 9.10
C PRO A 227 -16.15 -25.11 9.29
N ASN A 228 -14.85 -24.77 9.40
CA ASN A 228 -14.38 -23.41 9.54
C ASN A 228 -14.68 -22.54 8.29
N HIS A 229 -14.56 -23.10 7.10
CA HIS A 229 -14.88 -22.40 5.85
C HIS A 229 -16.41 -22.28 5.67
N ARG A 230 -17.17 -23.30 6.11
CA ARG A 230 -18.62 -23.25 6.08
C ARG A 230 -19.15 -22.20 7.05
N GLU A 231 -18.63 -22.15 8.27
CA GLU A 231 -19.00 -21.17 9.28
C GLU A 231 -18.68 -19.74 8.81
N GLU A 232 -17.50 -19.52 8.24
CA GLU A 232 -17.12 -18.24 7.65
C GLU A 232 -18.00 -17.86 6.46
N ALA A 233 -18.32 -18.82 5.59
CA ALA A 233 -19.21 -18.60 4.45
C ALA A 233 -20.64 -18.26 4.92
N LEU A 234 -21.18 -18.98 5.90
CA LEU A 234 -22.50 -18.69 6.49
C LEU A 234 -22.53 -17.34 7.21
N ARG A 235 -21.47 -16.96 7.89
CA ARG A 235 -21.34 -15.63 8.51
C ARG A 235 -21.29 -14.51 7.49
N ARG A 236 -20.59 -14.71 6.35
CA ARG A 236 -20.44 -13.71 5.28
C ARG A 236 -21.69 -13.65 4.37
N PHE A 237 -22.39 -14.76 4.19
CA PHE A 237 -23.50 -14.93 3.24
C PHE A 237 -24.75 -15.52 3.90
N PRO A 238 -25.28 -14.91 4.99
CA PRO A 238 -26.40 -15.48 5.73
C PRO A 238 -27.68 -15.52 4.90
N ASN A 239 -27.86 -14.58 3.97
CA ASN A 239 -28.99 -14.49 3.05
C ASN A 239 -28.51 -14.08 1.67
N THR A 240 -28.86 -14.80 0.68
CA THR A 240 -28.27 -14.91 -0.67
C THR A 240 -28.20 -13.67 -1.53
N THR A 241 -28.83 -12.58 -1.14
CA THR A 241 -28.88 -11.35 -1.95
C THR A 241 -28.56 -10.09 -1.17
N ARG A 242 -28.41 -10.17 0.14
CA ARG A 242 -28.11 -9.01 0.98
C ARG A 242 -26.80 -9.22 1.74
N PHE A 243 -25.91 -8.28 1.63
CA PHE A 243 -24.59 -8.26 2.30
C PHE A 243 -24.52 -7.04 3.20
N VAL A 244 -24.01 -7.22 4.40
CA VAL A 244 -23.86 -6.18 5.40
C VAL A 244 -22.42 -6.12 5.86
N VAL A 245 -21.86 -4.91 5.92
CA VAL A 245 -20.50 -4.65 6.43
C VAL A 245 -20.58 -3.52 7.44
N ASP A 246 -20.34 -3.82 8.68
CA ASP A 246 -20.14 -2.83 9.72
C ASP A 246 -18.75 -2.19 9.55
N VAL A 247 -18.72 -0.85 9.52
CA VAL A 247 -17.47 -0.10 9.36
C VAL A 247 -16.75 -0.07 10.70
N PRO A 248 -15.48 -0.49 10.78
CA PRO A 248 -14.71 -0.42 12.02
C PRO A 248 -14.47 1.04 12.48
N ALA A 249 -14.44 1.27 13.79
CA ALA A 249 -14.25 2.61 14.36
C ALA A 249 -12.95 3.30 13.89
N GLU A 250 -11.87 2.52 13.81
CA GLU A 250 -10.58 3.02 13.32
C GLU A 250 -10.58 3.37 11.82
N PHE A 251 -11.47 2.76 11.01
CA PHE A 251 -11.70 3.17 9.64
C PHE A 251 -12.50 4.48 9.60
N ARG A 252 -13.54 4.57 10.42
CA ARG A 252 -14.39 5.75 10.54
C ARG A 252 -13.56 6.99 10.90
N SER A 253 -12.64 6.87 11.85
CA SER A 253 -11.73 7.95 12.26
C SER A 253 -10.73 8.36 11.18
N ALA A 254 -10.26 7.41 10.35
CA ALA A 254 -9.36 7.72 9.22
C ALA A 254 -10.05 8.53 8.12
N GLY A 255 -11.38 8.42 8.00
CA GLY A 255 -12.20 9.18 7.07
C GLY A 255 -12.08 8.71 5.61
N ALA A 256 -12.96 9.27 4.78
CA ALA A 256 -12.87 9.22 3.32
C ALA A 256 -13.64 10.41 2.72
N THR A 257 -13.24 10.85 1.54
CA THR A 257 -13.89 11.93 0.78
C THR A 257 -14.14 11.47 -0.66
N PHE A 258 -15.27 11.90 -1.22
CA PHE A 258 -15.68 11.50 -2.57
C PHE A 258 -16.11 12.73 -3.36
N ASN A 259 -15.69 12.86 -4.62
CA ASN A 259 -16.09 13.95 -5.51
C ASN A 259 -16.48 13.48 -6.91
N ARG A 260 -16.49 12.16 -7.13
CA ARG A 260 -16.94 11.49 -8.38
C ARG A 260 -17.78 10.27 -8.07
N PHE A 261 -18.66 9.94 -9.03
CA PHE A 261 -19.36 8.66 -9.10
C PHE A 261 -19.23 8.07 -10.51
N GLY A 262 -18.69 6.86 -10.64
CA GLY A 262 -18.50 6.24 -11.95
C GLY A 262 -17.53 5.08 -12.00
N LEU A 263 -16.98 4.86 -13.17
CA LEU A 263 -16.13 3.74 -13.54
C LEU A 263 -14.66 4.15 -13.52
N MET A 264 -13.81 3.32 -12.89
CA MET A 264 -12.37 3.53 -12.80
C MET A 264 -11.60 2.21 -12.93
N ASN A 265 -10.41 2.25 -13.55
CA ASN A 265 -9.51 1.11 -13.56
C ASN A 265 -8.85 0.91 -12.18
N MET A 266 -8.30 -0.27 -11.97
CA MET A 266 -7.43 -0.51 -10.81
C MET A 266 -5.97 -0.19 -11.19
N THR A 267 -5.29 0.58 -10.34
CA THR A 267 -3.97 1.18 -10.61
C THR A 267 -2.80 0.24 -10.30
N LYS A 268 -2.80 -0.94 -10.88
CA LYS A 268 -1.68 -1.88 -10.82
C LYS A 268 -1.66 -2.75 -12.07
N ALA A 269 -0.52 -3.30 -12.43
CA ALA A 269 -0.40 -4.17 -13.60
C ALA A 269 -1.42 -5.33 -13.61
N GLY A 270 -1.97 -5.65 -14.77
CA GLY A 270 -2.92 -6.75 -14.94
C GLY A 270 -3.57 -6.78 -16.31
N GLY A 271 -4.62 -7.59 -16.44
CA GLY A 271 -5.35 -7.80 -17.67
C GLY A 271 -6.53 -6.83 -17.89
N PRO A 272 -7.16 -6.90 -19.07
CA PRO A 272 -8.37 -6.16 -19.38
C PRO A 272 -9.64 -6.91 -18.95
N MET A 273 -10.69 -6.12 -18.69
CA MET A 273 -12.07 -6.56 -18.55
C MET A 273 -12.96 -5.71 -19.43
N THR A 274 -14.02 -6.29 -20.00
CA THR A 274 -15.06 -5.52 -20.69
C THR A 274 -16.34 -5.65 -19.88
N VAL A 275 -16.77 -4.53 -19.33
CA VAL A 275 -17.93 -4.41 -18.43
C VAL A 275 -18.75 -3.19 -18.78
N PHE A 276 -20.07 -3.29 -18.62
CA PHE A 276 -21.02 -2.23 -18.88
C PHE A 276 -21.93 -2.03 -17.67
N PHE A 277 -22.36 -0.78 -17.43
CA PHE A 277 -23.28 -0.38 -16.37
C PHE A 277 -24.40 0.47 -16.96
N ALA A 278 -25.64 0.20 -16.52
CA ALA A 278 -26.84 0.89 -16.97
C ALA A 278 -27.86 1.07 -15.85
N ASP A 279 -28.95 1.77 -16.15
CA ASP A 279 -30.10 1.98 -15.24
C ASP A 279 -29.66 2.53 -13.88
N LEU A 280 -28.74 3.50 -13.88
CA LEU A 280 -28.11 4.00 -12.65
C LEU A 280 -29.01 4.98 -11.90
N GLN A 281 -29.08 4.77 -10.59
CA GLN A 281 -29.57 5.77 -9.65
C GLN A 281 -28.51 5.99 -8.58
N TYR A 282 -28.18 7.24 -8.25
CA TYR A 282 -27.21 7.57 -7.22
C TYR A 282 -27.48 8.98 -6.67
N ASP A 283 -27.45 9.14 -5.38
CA ASP A 283 -27.60 10.44 -4.70
C ASP A 283 -28.78 11.27 -5.24
N SER A 284 -29.94 10.67 -5.46
CA SER A 284 -31.18 11.25 -6.03
C SER A 284 -31.11 11.61 -7.53
N LYS A 285 -30.02 11.27 -8.23
CA LYS A 285 -29.92 11.36 -9.70
C LYS A 285 -30.35 10.03 -10.32
N SER A 286 -31.02 10.10 -11.47
CA SER A 286 -31.33 8.95 -12.33
C SER A 286 -30.65 9.13 -13.68
N GLN A 287 -29.98 8.08 -14.14
CA GLN A 287 -29.26 8.11 -15.42
C GLN A 287 -29.56 6.85 -16.23
N ASP A 288 -30.34 7.03 -17.30
CA ASP A 288 -30.76 5.99 -18.23
C ASP A 288 -29.83 5.83 -19.45
N PHE A 289 -28.90 6.80 -19.63
CA PHE A 289 -27.97 6.88 -20.74
C PHE A 289 -28.61 6.90 -22.13
N ALA A 290 -29.84 7.38 -22.25
CA ALA A 290 -30.50 7.55 -23.57
C ALA A 290 -29.65 8.42 -24.53
N ALA A 291 -28.79 9.29 -23.99
CA ALA A 291 -27.75 10.04 -24.67
C ALA A 291 -26.48 10.04 -23.81
N ASP A 292 -25.34 10.42 -24.43
CA ASP A 292 -24.08 10.62 -23.70
C ASP A 292 -24.29 11.70 -22.63
N PRO A 293 -24.11 11.38 -21.35
CA PRO A 293 -24.29 12.34 -20.27
C PRO A 293 -23.19 13.38 -20.19
N GLY A 294 -22.14 13.27 -21.00
CA GLY A 294 -20.98 14.16 -20.96
C GLY A 294 -20.17 14.08 -19.66
N TRP A 295 -20.10 12.91 -19.04
CA TRP A 295 -19.32 12.72 -17.83
C TRP A 295 -17.84 12.98 -18.09
N GLU A 296 -17.12 13.32 -17.03
CA GLU A 296 -15.68 13.57 -17.10
C GLU A 296 -14.91 12.28 -17.40
N GLY A 297 -14.11 12.32 -18.47
CA GLY A 297 -13.18 11.26 -18.86
C GLY A 297 -11.74 11.65 -18.61
N SER A 298 -10.98 10.79 -17.97
CA SER A 298 -9.54 10.94 -17.79
C SER A 298 -8.84 9.63 -18.08
N GLY A 299 -7.96 9.62 -19.09
CA GLY A 299 -7.20 8.43 -19.48
C GLY A 299 -8.04 7.23 -19.95
N ASN A 300 -9.35 7.38 -20.11
CA ASN A 300 -10.30 6.29 -20.40
C ASN A 300 -10.37 5.87 -21.88
N ARG A 301 -9.80 6.66 -22.79
CA ARG A 301 -9.69 6.36 -24.24
C ARG A 301 -8.27 6.64 -24.72
N VAL A 302 -7.33 5.76 -24.33
CA VAL A 302 -5.90 5.94 -24.61
C VAL A 302 -5.21 4.59 -24.77
N THR A 303 -4.19 4.55 -25.63
CA THR A 303 -3.24 3.43 -25.72
C THR A 303 -1.84 3.93 -25.43
N TYR A 304 -1.11 3.25 -24.55
CA TYR A 304 0.24 3.62 -24.14
C TYR A 304 1.08 2.40 -23.72
N GLN A 305 2.38 2.62 -23.58
CA GLN A 305 3.30 1.63 -23.01
C GLN A 305 3.36 1.81 -21.49
N ASP A 306 3.01 0.76 -20.73
CA ASP A 306 3.02 0.79 -19.27
C ASP A 306 4.39 0.34 -18.73
N ARG A 307 5.00 1.18 -17.89
CA ARG A 307 6.25 0.88 -17.19
C ARG A 307 6.03 0.21 -15.83
N ASP A 308 4.87 0.39 -15.23
CA ASP A 308 4.54 -0.15 -13.91
C ASP A 308 4.20 -1.64 -14.00
N GLN A 309 5.23 -2.45 -14.28
CA GLN A 309 5.10 -3.93 -14.39
C GLN A 309 5.70 -4.59 -13.15
N ALA A 310 5.19 -5.80 -12.84
CA ALA A 310 5.72 -6.59 -11.74
C ALA A 310 7.24 -6.82 -11.88
N GLY A 311 8.00 -6.51 -10.83
CA GLY A 311 9.44 -6.64 -10.80
C GLY A 311 10.23 -5.50 -11.47
N ALA A 312 9.57 -4.48 -12.00
CA ALA A 312 10.23 -3.31 -12.56
C ALA A 312 10.52 -2.30 -11.44
N HIS A 313 11.69 -2.41 -10.82
CA HIS A 313 12.17 -1.39 -9.88
C HIS A 313 12.57 -0.13 -10.64
N ASP A 314 12.18 1.03 -10.11
CA ASP A 314 12.64 2.33 -10.57
C ASP A 314 12.75 3.28 -9.39
N PHE A 315 13.81 3.13 -8.61
CA PHE A 315 14.08 3.96 -7.44
C PHE A 315 15.55 4.35 -7.35
N GLY A 316 15.83 5.40 -6.61
CA GLY A 316 17.14 6.00 -6.44
C GLY A 316 17.02 7.51 -6.38
N PHE A 317 18.02 8.23 -6.86
CA PHE A 317 17.93 9.69 -7.01
C PHE A 317 16.81 10.04 -8.02
N SER A 318 15.97 11.00 -7.66
CA SER A 318 14.89 11.54 -8.48
C SER A 318 14.92 13.06 -8.45
N ALA A 319 14.74 13.71 -9.60
CA ALA A 319 14.64 15.17 -9.70
C ALA A 319 13.24 15.70 -9.31
N THR A 320 12.40 14.88 -8.73
CA THR A 320 11.09 15.26 -8.19
C THR A 320 11.21 15.99 -6.84
N SER A 321 10.10 16.51 -6.32
CA SER A 321 10.06 17.30 -5.07
C SER A 321 8.85 16.91 -4.20
N PHE A 322 8.55 15.62 -4.11
CA PHE A 322 7.36 15.16 -3.38
C PHE A 322 7.55 15.21 -1.86
N ALA A 323 8.76 14.91 -1.36
CA ALA A 323 9.05 14.86 0.07
C ALA A 323 9.63 16.18 0.60
N GLY A 324 10.47 16.88 -0.15
CA GLY A 324 11.25 18.03 0.34
C GLY A 324 10.76 19.41 -0.09
N GLY A 325 9.93 19.49 -1.13
CA GLY A 325 9.45 20.79 -1.66
C GLY A 325 10.44 21.50 -2.60
N ARG A 326 11.70 21.02 -2.71
CA ARG A 326 12.68 21.40 -3.72
C ARG A 326 13.00 20.21 -4.62
N PRO A 327 13.42 20.43 -5.89
CA PRO A 327 13.85 19.35 -6.75
C PRO A 327 15.05 18.59 -6.20
N GLY A 328 14.95 17.27 -6.19
CA GLY A 328 15.96 16.35 -5.69
C GLY A 328 15.49 15.61 -4.43
N GLU A 329 15.38 14.30 -4.53
CA GLU A 329 14.97 13.41 -3.44
C GLU A 329 15.39 11.98 -3.77
N ALA A 330 15.37 11.07 -2.81
CA ALA A 330 15.65 9.67 -3.04
C ALA A 330 14.36 8.84 -2.88
N GLY A 331 14.08 7.97 -3.85
CA GLY A 331 12.87 7.16 -3.82
C GLY A 331 12.45 6.68 -5.19
N GLY A 332 11.17 6.34 -5.34
CA GLY A 332 10.61 5.84 -6.59
C GLY A 332 9.72 4.64 -6.40
N VAL A 333 9.75 3.72 -7.34
CA VAL A 333 8.92 2.52 -7.41
C VAL A 333 9.67 1.31 -6.90
N PHE A 334 9.21 0.75 -5.80
CA PHE A 334 9.73 -0.49 -5.21
C PHE A 334 8.74 -1.62 -5.44
N TRP A 335 9.21 -2.76 -5.93
CA TRP A 335 8.43 -3.98 -6.06
C TRP A 335 8.89 -5.03 -5.06
N ARG A 336 7.96 -5.70 -4.38
CA ARG A 336 8.24 -6.99 -3.74
C ARG A 336 8.36 -8.04 -4.84
N SER A 337 9.57 -8.32 -5.27
CA SER A 337 9.81 -9.28 -6.36
C SER A 337 11.03 -10.14 -6.04
N GLY A 338 11.21 -11.22 -6.80
CA GLY A 338 12.38 -12.09 -6.69
C GLY A 338 13.71 -11.46 -7.13
N ALA A 339 13.73 -10.19 -7.53
CA ALA A 339 14.93 -9.42 -7.83
C ALA A 339 15.15 -8.37 -6.74
N TYR A 340 16.06 -8.65 -5.83
CA TYR A 340 16.52 -7.70 -4.82
C TYR A 340 17.27 -6.54 -5.46
N GLY A 341 17.03 -5.31 -4.98
CA GLY A 341 17.72 -4.10 -5.40
C GLY A 341 17.91 -3.12 -4.26
N TYR A 342 18.96 -2.29 -4.34
CA TYR A 342 19.22 -1.22 -3.37
C TYR A 342 19.78 0.05 -4.03
N TYR A 343 19.64 1.18 -3.30
CA TYR A 343 20.29 2.46 -3.55
C TYR A 343 20.76 3.02 -2.20
N ALA A 344 22.08 3.18 -1.99
CA ALA A 344 22.63 3.40 -0.65
C ALA A 344 24.02 4.09 -0.65
N ASP A 345 24.25 4.90 0.39
CA ASP A 345 25.56 5.50 0.68
C ASP A 345 26.47 4.52 1.42
N ARG A 346 27.78 4.72 1.27
CA ARG A 346 28.83 4.03 2.06
C ARG A 346 29.01 4.72 3.39
N VAL A 347 28.80 3.98 4.47
CA VAL A 347 28.86 4.54 5.83
C VAL A 347 30.04 4.03 6.67
N GLY A 348 30.93 3.22 6.07
CA GLY A 348 31.99 2.54 6.81
C GLY A 348 31.47 1.37 7.66
N ALA A 349 32.35 0.79 8.45
CA ALA A 349 31.99 -0.38 9.27
C ALA A 349 31.26 0.05 10.55
N LEU A 350 29.96 -0.16 10.60
CA LEU A 350 29.10 0.03 11.76
C LEU A 350 28.57 -1.32 12.27
N SER A 351 28.11 -1.36 13.52
CA SER A 351 27.62 -2.58 14.17
C SER A 351 26.50 -2.30 15.16
N MET A 352 25.92 -3.33 15.75
CA MET A 352 24.96 -3.20 16.85
C MET A 352 25.57 -2.70 18.18
N ASN A 353 26.87 -2.44 18.26
CA ASN A 353 27.48 -1.79 19.41
C ASN A 353 27.53 -0.26 19.27
N ASP A 354 27.30 0.24 18.06
CA ASP A 354 27.24 1.66 17.78
C ASP A 354 25.85 2.22 18.04
N ARG A 355 25.76 3.44 18.56
CA ARG A 355 24.51 4.20 18.57
C ARG A 355 24.26 4.69 17.15
N LEU A 356 23.07 4.39 16.62
CA LEU A 356 22.70 4.73 15.24
C LEU A 356 21.49 5.66 15.24
N GLU A 357 21.59 6.76 14.52
CA GLU A 357 20.52 7.74 14.37
C GLU A 357 20.28 8.08 12.92
N ALA A 358 19.02 8.16 12.52
CA ALA A 358 18.61 8.66 11.23
C ALA A 358 17.37 9.52 11.34
N SER A 359 17.21 10.48 10.43
CA SER A 359 16.03 11.33 10.34
C SER A 359 15.90 11.92 8.93
N GLY A 360 14.75 12.52 8.64
CA GLY A 360 14.49 13.19 7.37
C GLY A 360 13.02 13.41 7.15
N LYS A 361 12.66 13.62 5.88
CA LYS A 361 11.28 13.72 5.43
C LYS A 361 10.90 12.48 4.64
N VAL A 362 9.60 12.14 4.64
CA VAL A 362 9.08 11.01 3.88
C VAL A 362 7.69 11.32 3.34
N VAL A 363 7.39 10.86 2.12
CA VAL A 363 6.05 10.87 1.54
C VAL A 363 5.77 9.56 0.83
N LEU A 364 4.68 8.91 1.20
CA LEU A 364 4.11 7.80 0.43
C LEU A 364 3.23 8.38 -0.68
N LYS A 365 3.58 8.15 -1.94
CA LYS A 365 2.75 8.60 -3.08
C LYS A 365 1.66 7.60 -3.42
N ALA A 366 2.00 6.31 -3.37
CA ALA A 366 1.07 5.21 -3.61
C ALA A 366 1.61 3.92 -2.98
N GLY A 367 0.73 3.05 -2.51
CA GLY A 367 1.14 1.77 -1.97
C GLY A 367 0.02 0.73 -2.05
N ALA A 368 0.24 -0.31 -2.84
CA ALA A 368 -0.68 -1.44 -2.92
C ALA A 368 -0.64 -2.27 -1.62
N PRO A 369 -1.74 -2.91 -1.24
CA PRO A 369 -1.67 -3.95 -0.22
C PRO A 369 -0.65 -5.03 -0.60
N ASP A 370 0.03 -5.60 0.39
CA ASP A 370 1.06 -6.60 0.20
C ASP A 370 2.29 -6.05 -0.58
N SER A 371 2.71 -4.85 -0.21
CA SER A 371 3.94 -4.23 -0.68
C SER A 371 4.81 -3.82 0.50
N ASP A 372 6.10 -3.67 0.28
CA ASP A 372 7.05 -3.19 1.27
C ASP A 372 8.33 -2.61 0.67
N MET A 373 9.06 -1.89 1.50
CA MET A 373 10.45 -1.50 1.28
C MET A 373 11.14 -1.25 2.63
N PHE A 374 12.45 -1.17 2.62
CA PHE A 374 13.28 -0.94 3.79
C PHE A 374 14.18 0.28 3.61
N LEU A 375 14.41 1.01 4.70
CA LEU A 375 15.37 2.11 4.79
C LEU A 375 16.19 1.96 6.08
N GLY A 376 17.51 1.99 5.98
CA GLY A 376 18.37 1.90 7.16
C GLY A 376 19.78 1.43 6.85
N TRP A 377 20.48 0.98 7.90
CA TRP A 377 21.82 0.41 7.79
C TRP A 377 21.75 -1.07 7.44
N PHE A 378 22.56 -1.48 6.48
CA PHE A 378 22.63 -2.87 6.06
C PHE A 378 24.03 -3.25 5.55
N ASN A 379 24.25 -4.56 5.34
CA ASN A 379 25.47 -5.09 4.74
C ASN A 379 25.20 -5.45 3.28
N SER A 380 25.98 -4.85 2.37
CA SER A 380 25.82 -5.02 0.93
C SER A 380 26.56 -6.22 0.35
N SER A 381 27.29 -6.99 1.15
CA SER A 381 28.10 -8.12 0.66
C SER A 381 27.26 -9.28 0.10
N ASN A 382 26.02 -9.45 0.55
CA ASN A 382 25.11 -10.45 0.03
C ASN A 382 24.19 -9.85 -1.03
N THR A 383 24.44 -10.17 -2.29
CA THR A 383 23.61 -9.72 -3.42
C THR A 383 22.59 -10.77 -3.87
N ALA A 384 22.61 -11.98 -3.29
CA ALA A 384 21.69 -13.07 -3.64
C ALA A 384 20.36 -12.97 -2.89
N LYS A 385 20.35 -12.34 -1.70
CA LYS A 385 19.16 -12.13 -0.87
C LYS A 385 19.16 -10.75 -0.26
N PRO A 386 17.97 -10.13 -0.04
CA PRO A 386 17.87 -8.84 0.64
C PRO A 386 18.35 -8.95 2.09
N PRO A 387 18.92 -7.87 2.65
CA PRO A 387 19.42 -7.84 4.03
C PRO A 387 18.36 -8.18 5.08
N SER A 388 17.09 -7.92 4.80
CA SER A 388 15.96 -8.34 5.65
C SER A 388 15.83 -9.86 5.81
N ASP A 389 16.38 -10.64 4.88
CA ASP A 389 16.36 -12.10 4.89
C ASP A 389 17.76 -12.71 5.09
N ALA A 390 18.78 -12.08 4.51
CA ALA A 390 20.17 -12.52 4.65
C ALA A 390 20.78 -12.17 6.02
N GLY A 391 20.15 -11.23 6.75
CA GLY A 391 20.67 -10.67 7.99
C GLY A 391 21.50 -9.41 7.77
N ASN A 392 21.96 -8.83 8.90
CA ASN A 392 22.72 -7.57 8.92
C ASN A 392 21.93 -6.37 8.41
N PHE A 393 20.75 -6.12 8.99
CA PHE A 393 19.92 -4.97 8.75
C PHE A 393 19.40 -4.37 10.07
N LEU A 394 19.35 -3.05 10.16
CA LEU A 394 18.67 -2.27 11.19
C LEU A 394 18.11 -0.99 10.59
N GLY A 395 16.80 -0.76 10.71
CA GLY A 395 16.19 0.40 10.10
C GLY A 395 14.68 0.44 10.24
N VAL A 396 14.06 1.10 9.27
CA VAL A 396 12.62 1.20 9.09
C VAL A 396 12.14 0.18 8.07
N HIS A 397 11.05 -0.49 8.37
CA HIS A 397 10.26 -1.25 7.42
C HIS A 397 8.98 -0.47 7.10
N VAL A 398 8.79 -0.15 5.83
CA VAL A 398 7.53 0.36 5.30
C VAL A 398 6.73 -0.83 4.82
N GLY A 399 5.81 -1.32 5.64
CA GLY A 399 5.06 -2.54 5.36
C GLY A 399 3.59 -2.27 5.11
N GLY A 400 3.06 -2.76 3.97
CA GLY A 400 1.68 -2.57 3.53
C GLY A 400 0.82 -3.82 3.70
N PRO A 401 0.42 -4.23 4.93
CA PRO A 401 -0.47 -5.36 5.10
C PRO A 401 -1.85 -5.09 4.50
N THR A 402 -2.53 -6.16 4.08
CA THR A 402 -3.87 -6.06 3.53
C THR A 402 -4.84 -5.40 4.52
N ARG A 403 -5.58 -4.38 4.09
CA ARG A 403 -6.63 -3.66 4.82
C ARG A 403 -6.20 -2.63 5.85
N VAL A 404 -4.91 -2.41 6.10
CA VAL A 404 -4.44 -1.45 7.12
C VAL A 404 -3.89 -0.17 6.53
N GLY A 405 -3.18 -0.23 5.44
CA GLY A 405 -2.34 0.85 4.90
C GLY A 405 -0.86 0.51 5.10
N HIS A 406 0.01 1.50 5.12
CA HIS A 406 1.46 1.28 5.23
C HIS A 406 1.97 1.74 6.59
N TYR A 407 2.43 0.78 7.38
CA TYR A 407 3.15 1.06 8.62
C TYR A 407 4.53 1.64 8.33
N PHE A 408 4.99 2.51 9.20
CA PHE A 408 6.36 3.03 9.27
C PHE A 408 6.95 2.63 10.62
N HIS A 409 7.61 1.48 10.70
CA HIS A 409 7.97 0.89 11.97
C HIS A 409 9.40 0.31 11.99
N PRO A 410 10.03 0.15 13.19
CA PRO A 410 11.36 -0.39 13.31
C PRO A 410 11.40 -1.87 12.93
N ALA A 411 12.48 -2.26 12.24
CA ALA A 411 12.79 -3.66 11.95
C ALA A 411 14.31 -3.88 11.96
N LEU A 412 14.71 -5.10 12.25
CA LEU A 412 16.10 -5.54 12.19
C LEU A 412 16.21 -7.00 11.76
N ALA A 413 17.38 -7.35 11.26
CA ALA A 413 17.82 -8.73 11.08
C ALA A 413 19.29 -8.86 11.51
N THR A 414 19.57 -9.76 12.47
CA THR A 414 20.92 -10.00 12.99
C THR A 414 21.80 -10.74 11.98
N ALA A 415 23.10 -10.83 12.22
CA ALA A 415 24.02 -11.63 11.41
C ALA A 415 23.60 -13.11 11.31
N ALA A 416 22.92 -13.64 12.33
CA ALA A 416 22.36 -14.99 12.34
C ALA A 416 21.02 -15.11 11.58
N GLY A 417 20.52 -14.01 10.99
CA GLY A 417 19.23 -13.96 10.30
C GLY A 417 18.01 -13.90 11.22
N THR A 418 18.19 -13.72 12.54
CA THR A 418 17.07 -13.57 13.46
C THR A 418 16.44 -12.20 13.28
N LYS A 419 15.13 -12.18 13.02
CA LYS A 419 14.37 -10.96 12.75
C LYS A 419 13.75 -10.39 14.02
N GLY A 420 13.77 -9.06 14.15
CA GLY A 420 13.01 -8.31 15.13
C GLY A 420 12.10 -7.31 14.42
N LYS A 421 10.82 -7.28 14.79
CA LYS A 421 9.83 -6.31 14.32
C LYS A 421 8.75 -6.08 15.38
N VAL A 422 8.04 -4.98 15.25
CA VAL A 422 6.80 -4.73 15.99
C VAL A 422 5.59 -5.07 15.14
N GLU A 423 4.49 -5.42 15.80
CA GLU A 423 3.19 -5.60 15.13
C GLU A 423 2.45 -4.24 15.19
N GLY A 424 2.43 -3.52 14.07
CA GLY A 424 1.80 -2.21 13.96
C GLY A 424 2.80 -1.04 14.01
N GLY A 425 2.30 0.16 14.30
CA GLY A 425 3.07 1.39 14.35
C GLY A 425 2.35 2.55 13.65
N PRO A 426 3.00 3.72 13.54
CA PRO A 426 2.50 4.86 12.78
C PRO A 426 2.17 4.49 11.34
N LEU A 427 1.14 5.11 10.78
CA LEU A 427 0.67 4.89 9.42
C LEU A 427 1.03 6.07 8.50
N LEU A 428 1.60 5.76 7.35
CA LEU A 428 1.80 6.72 6.26
C LEU A 428 0.47 6.96 5.54
N ALA A 429 -0.09 8.15 5.65
CA ALA A 429 -1.20 8.58 4.79
C ALA A 429 -0.64 8.98 3.42
N PRO A 430 -1.14 8.41 2.30
CA PRO A 430 -0.67 8.76 0.98
C PRO A 430 -0.81 10.25 0.67
N GLY A 431 0.24 10.85 0.10
CA GLY A 431 0.31 12.26 -0.26
C GLY A 431 0.67 13.21 0.89
N LYS A 432 0.69 12.75 2.14
CA LYS A 432 1.11 13.56 3.29
C LYS A 432 2.61 13.45 3.51
N ILE A 433 3.27 14.60 3.66
CA ILE A 433 4.69 14.66 4.02
C ILE A 433 4.81 14.55 5.54
N TYR A 434 5.73 13.73 6.01
CA TYR A 434 6.04 13.57 7.43
C TYR A 434 7.53 13.83 7.67
N GLU A 435 7.84 14.44 8.81
CA GLU A 435 9.15 14.32 9.42
C GLU A 435 9.23 12.98 10.16
N TRP A 436 10.37 12.31 10.09
CA TRP A 436 10.60 11.05 10.75
C TRP A 436 11.98 11.00 11.41
N SER A 437 12.11 10.15 12.42
CA SER A 437 13.41 9.81 13.01
C SER A 437 13.47 8.35 13.47
N LEU A 438 14.68 7.81 13.49
CA LEU A 438 15.02 6.51 14.05
C LEU A 438 16.21 6.67 14.97
N VAL A 439 16.14 6.08 16.16
CA VAL A 439 17.24 5.98 17.11
C VAL A 439 17.39 4.52 17.54
N TYR A 440 18.54 3.94 17.27
CA TYR A 440 18.99 2.71 17.93
C TYR A 440 19.94 3.04 19.07
N ASP A 441 19.54 2.67 20.27
CA ASP A 441 20.35 2.82 21.49
C ASP A 441 20.81 1.43 21.96
N PRO A 442 22.10 1.09 21.80
CA PRO A 442 22.63 -0.21 22.20
C PRO A 442 22.66 -0.44 23.72
N GLN A 443 22.55 0.63 24.54
CA GLN A 443 22.56 0.55 26.00
C GLN A 443 21.15 0.48 26.61
N ALA A 444 20.12 0.81 25.85
CA ALA A 444 18.73 0.71 26.29
C ALA A 444 18.32 -0.74 26.62
N ASN A 445 17.15 -0.91 27.25
CA ASN A 445 16.59 -2.23 27.57
C ASN A 445 17.57 -3.16 28.29
N GLY A 446 18.27 -2.63 29.32
CA GLY A 446 19.24 -3.40 30.11
C GLY A 446 20.50 -3.82 29.33
N GLY A 447 20.89 -3.08 28.29
CA GLY A 447 22.04 -3.37 27.43
C GLY A 447 21.74 -4.30 26.25
N GLU A 448 20.51 -4.79 26.11
CA GLU A 448 20.08 -5.57 24.94
C GLU A 448 19.82 -4.67 23.71
N GLY A 449 19.54 -3.38 23.94
CA GLY A 449 19.28 -2.39 22.91
C GLY A 449 17.80 -2.20 22.59
N SER A 450 17.48 -1.05 22.01
CA SER A 450 16.16 -0.75 21.48
C SER A 450 16.22 0.12 20.23
N VAL A 451 15.24 -0.02 19.35
CA VAL A 451 15.06 0.83 18.16
C VAL A 451 13.75 1.59 18.30
N THR A 452 13.82 2.91 18.33
CA THR A 452 12.64 3.78 18.36
C THR A 452 12.50 4.51 17.04
N VAL A 453 11.31 4.45 16.43
CA VAL A 453 10.94 5.17 15.23
C VAL A 453 9.83 6.15 15.55
N LYS A 454 9.95 7.40 15.06
CA LYS A 454 8.92 8.43 15.08
C LYS A 454 8.49 8.76 13.66
N LEU A 455 7.19 9.05 13.50
CA LEU A 455 6.60 9.58 12.28
C LEU A 455 5.63 10.70 12.66
N GLY A 456 6.01 11.96 12.45
CA GLY A 456 5.31 13.10 13.04
C GLY A 456 5.30 13.00 14.57
N ASP A 457 4.11 13.07 15.16
CA ASP A 457 3.91 13.00 16.61
C ASP A 457 3.81 11.57 17.17
N GLU A 458 3.66 10.57 16.29
CA GLU A 458 3.53 9.16 16.70
C GLU A 458 4.90 8.48 16.80
N SER A 459 5.03 7.54 17.75
CA SER A 459 6.26 6.76 17.91
C SER A 459 5.99 5.31 18.27
N VAL A 460 6.93 4.44 17.90
CA VAL A 460 6.91 3.01 18.25
C VAL A 460 8.33 2.54 18.55
N THR A 461 8.47 1.70 19.58
CA THR A 461 9.76 1.17 20.01
C THR A 461 9.79 -0.36 19.93
N LEU A 462 10.83 -0.88 19.32
CA LEU A 462 11.21 -2.30 19.34
C LEU A 462 12.29 -2.50 20.41
N ALA A 463 11.91 -3.01 21.57
CA ALA A 463 12.87 -3.48 22.57
C ALA A 463 13.44 -4.84 22.12
N LEU A 464 14.76 -4.96 22.03
CA LEU A 464 15.40 -6.20 21.58
C LEU A 464 15.26 -7.28 22.64
N LYS A 465 14.87 -8.49 22.22
CA LYS A 465 14.80 -9.65 23.12
C LYS A 465 16.18 -10.03 23.61
N LYS A 466 16.23 -10.59 24.82
CA LYS A 466 17.47 -11.04 25.44
C LYS A 466 18.30 -11.94 24.51
N GLY A 467 19.56 -11.58 24.34
CA GLY A 467 20.53 -12.29 23.50
C GLY A 467 20.48 -11.94 22.02
N LEU A 468 19.52 -11.13 21.56
CA LEU A 468 19.43 -10.76 20.15
C LEU A 468 20.63 -9.87 19.72
N LYS A 469 21.00 -8.89 20.54
CA LYS A 469 22.16 -8.04 20.29
C LYS A 469 23.47 -8.85 20.17
N ARG A 470 23.63 -9.92 20.99
CA ARG A 470 24.82 -10.78 20.95
C ARG A 470 24.99 -11.56 19.64
N GLN A 471 23.92 -11.75 18.86
CA GLN A 471 24.03 -12.34 17.53
C GLN A 471 24.72 -11.38 16.55
N GLY A 472 24.81 -10.10 16.91
CA GLY A 472 25.49 -9.06 16.17
C GLY A 472 24.80 -8.73 14.83
N ALA A 473 25.26 -7.65 14.24
CA ALA A 473 25.08 -7.30 12.84
C ALA A 473 26.16 -6.30 12.46
N SER A 474 26.61 -6.34 11.22
CA SER A 474 27.57 -5.39 10.66
C SER A 474 26.94 -4.66 9.47
N PHE A 475 27.23 -3.37 9.35
CA PHE A 475 26.63 -2.52 8.34
C PHE A 475 27.74 -1.73 7.60
N ASP A 476 27.64 -1.67 6.29
CA ASP A 476 28.56 -0.92 5.43
C ASP A 476 27.83 0.11 4.55
N ARG A 477 26.49 0.08 4.56
CA ARG A 477 25.60 0.95 3.79
C ARG A 477 24.51 1.54 4.65
N PHE A 478 24.05 2.75 4.27
CA PHE A 478 22.78 3.34 4.68
C PHE A 478 22.00 3.72 3.43
N GLY A 479 20.75 3.27 3.33
CA GLY A 479 19.90 3.56 2.19
C GLY A 479 18.68 2.66 2.14
N MET A 480 18.10 2.56 0.95
CA MET A 480 16.84 1.87 0.70
C MET A 480 17.05 0.60 -0.11
N PHE A 481 16.22 -0.42 0.18
CA PHE A 481 16.25 -1.68 -0.55
C PHE A 481 14.88 -2.38 -0.57
N THR A 482 14.74 -3.35 -1.49
CA THR A 482 13.52 -4.14 -1.68
C THR A 482 13.60 -5.48 -0.96
N SER A 483 12.44 -6.08 -0.63
CA SER A 483 12.37 -7.51 -0.33
C SER A 483 12.31 -8.34 -1.63
N ASP A 484 12.58 -9.65 -1.53
CA ASP A 484 12.53 -10.60 -2.65
C ASP A 484 11.26 -11.48 -2.63
N ILE A 485 10.37 -11.25 -1.68
CA ILE A 485 9.10 -11.95 -1.57
C ILE A 485 8.13 -11.40 -2.61
N GLY A 486 7.46 -12.25 -3.38
CA GLY A 486 6.44 -11.82 -4.33
C GLY A 486 5.35 -10.97 -3.68
N GLY A 487 4.95 -9.90 -4.34
CA GLY A 487 3.96 -8.94 -3.82
C GLY A 487 3.73 -7.78 -4.77
N GLN A 488 3.45 -6.63 -4.22
CA GLN A 488 2.99 -5.46 -4.94
C GLN A 488 3.97 -4.28 -4.86
N ILE A 489 3.54 -3.15 -5.40
CA ILE A 489 4.30 -1.90 -5.54
C ILE A 489 4.07 -0.98 -4.33
N VAL A 490 5.13 -0.28 -3.92
CA VAL A 490 5.08 0.95 -3.15
C VAL A 490 5.86 2.06 -3.86
N ARG A 491 5.30 3.27 -3.92
CA ARG A 491 5.95 4.46 -4.44
C ARG A 491 6.12 5.46 -3.30
N ILE A 492 7.36 5.67 -2.90
CA ILE A 492 7.72 6.45 -1.70
C ILE A 492 9.00 7.24 -1.96
N TYR A 493 9.11 8.41 -1.34
CA TYR A 493 10.26 9.29 -1.47
C TYR A 493 10.71 9.80 -0.12
N PHE A 494 12.02 10.05 -0.01
CA PHE A 494 12.70 10.55 1.18
C PHE A 494 13.59 11.74 0.80
N ASP A 495 13.68 12.72 1.71
CA ASP A 495 14.51 13.90 1.52
C ASP A 495 15.10 14.38 2.85
N ASP A 496 16.08 15.29 2.79
CA ASP A 496 16.77 15.87 3.95
C ASP A 496 17.29 14.79 4.93
N LEU A 497 17.89 13.72 4.39
CA LEU A 497 18.33 12.58 5.21
C LEU A 497 19.53 12.93 6.07
N ARG A 498 19.45 12.62 7.36
CA ARG A 498 20.59 12.62 8.30
C ARG A 498 20.76 11.20 8.82
N TYR A 499 22.00 10.71 8.88
CA TYR A 499 22.26 9.34 9.32
C TYR A 499 23.68 9.16 9.85
N THR A 500 23.85 8.24 10.80
CA THR A 500 25.14 7.88 11.37
C THR A 500 26.02 7.19 10.34
N ALA A 501 27.27 7.65 10.24
CA ALA A 501 28.34 7.03 9.45
C ALA A 501 29.65 7.06 10.23
N ARG A 502 30.66 6.33 9.77
CA ARG A 502 32.04 6.53 10.24
C ARG A 502 32.63 7.81 9.65
N SER A 503 33.40 8.52 10.45
CA SER A 503 34.21 9.62 9.96
C SER A 503 35.17 9.09 8.88
N SER A 504 35.23 9.73 7.73
CA SER A 504 36.33 9.51 6.78
C SER A 504 37.62 9.97 7.42
N ARG A 505 38.59 9.09 7.50
CA ARG A 505 39.97 9.46 7.90
C ARG A 505 40.58 10.40 6.89
#